data_9c64efcaf9edd7f20a5b1a5c9bdeac2c
#
_entry.id   9c64efcaf9edd7f20a5b1a5c9bdeac2c
#
_cell.length_a   1.000
_cell.length_b   1.000
_cell.length_c   1.000
_cell.angle_alpha   90.00
_cell.angle_beta   90.00
_cell.angle_gamma   90.00
#
_symmetry.space_group_name_H-M   'P 1'
#
loop_
_entity.id
_entity.type
_entity.pdbx_description
1 polymer ?
#
loop_
_entity_poly.entity_id
_entity_poly.type
_entity_poly.pdbx_seq_one_letter_code
_entity_poly.pdbx_strand_id
1 'polypeptide(L)'
;MRIRALLALVVCMLACAGCTKKKSTDELVQDLKAKDDKSRLIAVRLLPQHKGDAAKAVPALIEALKDTESDVRISAAVGLGYFGDEAKDAIPALQAAQKDHDARVREAAGVALTRIDPARFPARSKGRPSGRK
;
A
#
# COMPACT_ATOMS: atom_id res chain seq x y z
N MET A 1 -20.02 42.62 -30.61
CA MET A 1 -19.93 42.38 -29.17
C MET A 1 -20.25 40.94 -28.73
N ARG A 2 -20.65 40.01 -29.60
CA ARG A 2 -21.07 38.63 -29.23
C ARG A 2 -19.95 37.56 -29.30
N ILE A 3 -18.82 37.86 -29.93
CA ILE A 3 -17.72 36.91 -30.16
C ILE A 3 -16.77 36.82 -28.94
N ARG A 4 -16.66 37.89 -28.14
CA ARG A 4 -15.80 37.92 -26.94
C ARG A 4 -16.34 37.08 -25.76
N ALA A 5 -17.66 36.91 -25.67
CA ALA A 5 -18.28 36.11 -24.63
C ALA A 5 -18.13 34.58 -24.87
N LEU A 6 -18.08 34.16 -26.13
CA LEU A 6 -17.89 32.75 -26.51
C LEU A 6 -16.46 32.28 -26.27
N LEU A 7 -15.46 33.14 -26.47
CA LEU A 7 -14.04 32.82 -26.20
C LEU A 7 -13.76 32.67 -24.70
N ALA A 8 -14.43 33.43 -23.85
CA ALA A 8 -14.29 33.30 -22.40
C ALA A 8 -14.87 32.00 -21.85
N LEU A 9 -15.97 31.48 -22.44
CA LEU A 9 -16.59 30.19 -22.05
C LEU A 9 -15.74 28.98 -22.49
N VAL A 10 -15.08 29.05 -23.65
CA VAL A 10 -14.20 27.98 -24.13
C VAL A 10 -12.91 27.88 -23.31
N VAL A 11 -12.35 29.01 -22.88
CA VAL A 11 -11.15 29.04 -22.01
C VAL A 11 -11.47 28.51 -20.61
N CYS A 12 -12.69 28.75 -20.10
CA CYS A 12 -13.11 28.20 -18.82
C CYS A 12 -13.34 26.66 -18.84
N MET A 13 -13.77 26.11 -19.99
CA MET A 13 -13.93 24.65 -20.16
C MET A 13 -12.60 23.91 -20.32
N LEU A 14 -11.55 24.56 -20.81
CA LEU A 14 -10.20 23.97 -20.95
C LEU A 14 -9.41 23.97 -19.63
N ALA A 15 -9.81 24.77 -18.64
CA ALA A 15 -9.17 24.80 -17.33
C ALA A 15 -9.63 23.68 -16.38
N CYS A 16 -10.70 22.93 -16.71
CA CYS A 16 -11.20 21.80 -15.91
C CYS A 16 -10.70 20.42 -16.37
N ALA A 17 -9.89 20.35 -17.43
CA ALA A 17 -9.34 19.08 -17.90
C ALA A 17 -7.94 18.88 -17.32
N GLY A 18 -7.83 18.18 -16.17
CA GLY A 18 -6.59 17.51 -15.84
C GLY A 18 -5.79 17.98 -14.64
N CYS A 19 -6.43 18.29 -13.52
CA CYS A 19 -5.75 18.19 -12.24
C CYS A 19 -6.39 17.06 -11.42
N THR A 20 -6.11 15.83 -11.78
CA THR A 20 -6.12 14.74 -10.78
C THR A 20 -4.92 15.01 -9.88
N LYS A 21 -5.14 15.88 -8.88
CA LYS A 21 -4.12 16.21 -7.88
C LYS A 21 -3.72 14.89 -7.22
N LYS A 22 -2.51 14.44 -7.48
CA LYS A 22 -1.98 13.23 -6.85
C LYS A 22 -2.03 13.47 -5.34
N LYS A 23 -2.72 12.62 -4.60
CA LYS A 23 -2.84 12.74 -3.14
C LYS A 23 -1.45 12.72 -2.52
N SER A 24 -1.22 13.58 -1.55
CA SER A 24 0.01 13.58 -0.77
C SER A 24 0.06 12.39 0.18
N THR A 25 1.25 12.05 0.67
CA THR A 25 1.42 10.99 1.68
C THR A 25 0.59 11.26 2.93
N ASP A 26 0.51 12.51 3.38
CA ASP A 26 -0.26 12.89 4.57
C ASP A 26 -1.77 12.70 4.35
N GLU A 27 -2.31 13.04 3.16
CA GLU A 27 -3.70 12.78 2.79
C GLU A 27 -4.00 11.28 2.76
N LEU A 28 -3.10 10.46 2.19
CA LEU A 28 -3.25 9.01 2.17
C LEU A 28 -3.20 8.39 3.57
N VAL A 29 -2.34 8.88 4.45
CA VAL A 29 -2.29 8.44 5.85
C VAL A 29 -3.59 8.78 6.58
N GLN A 30 -4.23 9.91 6.27
CA GLN A 30 -5.55 10.23 6.82
C GLN A 30 -6.64 9.31 6.25
N ASP A 31 -6.60 9.01 4.95
CA ASP A 31 -7.55 8.11 4.31
C ASP A 31 -7.50 6.67 4.88
N LEU A 32 -6.35 6.23 5.40
CA LEU A 32 -6.25 4.95 6.13
C LEU A 32 -7.12 4.89 7.39
N LYS A 33 -7.52 6.05 7.93
CA LYS A 33 -8.42 6.15 9.09
C LYS A 33 -9.89 6.31 8.71
N ALA A 34 -10.21 6.28 7.42
CA ALA A 34 -11.58 6.43 6.94
C ALA A 34 -12.47 5.29 7.45
N LYS A 35 -13.74 5.60 7.66
CA LYS A 35 -14.72 4.61 8.11
C LYS A 35 -15.02 3.55 7.06
N ASP A 36 -14.99 3.95 5.79
CA ASP A 36 -15.27 3.03 4.69
C ASP A 36 -13.99 2.27 4.26
N ASP A 37 -14.15 0.99 4.04
CA ASP A 37 -13.09 0.05 3.66
C ASP A 37 -12.46 0.38 2.29
N LYS A 38 -13.24 0.92 1.35
CA LYS A 38 -12.77 1.27 0.02
C LYS A 38 -11.75 2.40 0.05
N SER A 39 -12.01 3.45 0.83
CA SER A 39 -11.06 4.56 1.02
C SER A 39 -9.76 4.06 1.65
N ARG A 40 -9.84 3.22 2.69
CA ARG A 40 -8.66 2.63 3.31
C ARG A 40 -7.88 1.74 2.34
N LEU A 41 -8.58 0.92 1.55
CA LEU A 41 -7.96 0.06 0.55
C LEU A 41 -7.25 0.85 -0.56
N ILE A 42 -7.85 1.94 -1.03
CA ILE A 42 -7.22 2.83 -2.02
C ILE A 42 -5.96 3.46 -1.43
N ALA A 43 -6.05 4.01 -0.21
CA ALA A 43 -4.94 4.65 0.46
C ALA A 43 -3.74 3.72 0.64
N VAL A 44 -3.98 2.50 1.16
CA VAL A 44 -2.92 1.51 1.40
C VAL A 44 -2.21 1.07 0.11
N ARG A 45 -2.92 1.05 -1.02
CA ARG A 45 -2.35 0.71 -2.34
C ARG A 45 -1.54 1.84 -2.97
N LEU A 46 -1.89 3.09 -2.65
CA LEU A 46 -1.19 4.26 -3.20
C LEU A 46 0.06 4.64 -2.39
N LEU A 47 0.08 4.41 -1.08
CA LEU A 47 1.21 4.76 -0.21
C LEU A 47 2.57 4.24 -0.72
N PRO A 48 2.72 3.00 -1.22
CA PRO A 48 4.01 2.51 -1.71
C PRO A 48 4.56 3.26 -2.93
N GLN A 49 3.74 4.05 -3.61
CA GLN A 49 4.19 4.90 -4.73
C GLN A 49 4.96 6.13 -4.25
N HIS A 50 4.88 6.48 -2.96
CA HIS A 50 5.54 7.61 -2.32
C HIS A 50 6.81 7.18 -1.58
N LYS A 51 7.75 6.55 -2.30
CA LYS A 51 8.99 6.02 -1.71
C LYS A 51 9.82 7.07 -0.97
N GLY A 52 9.81 8.32 -1.41
CA GLY A 52 10.53 9.41 -0.75
C GLY A 52 10.01 9.76 0.66
N ASP A 53 8.82 9.30 1.01
CA ASP A 53 8.16 9.56 2.30
C ASP A 53 8.06 8.29 3.17
N ALA A 54 9.02 7.37 3.05
CA ALA A 54 9.03 6.10 3.80
C ALA A 54 8.84 6.29 5.31
N ALA A 55 9.44 7.34 5.88
CA ALA A 55 9.33 7.69 7.30
C ALA A 55 7.87 7.90 7.76
N LYS A 56 6.98 8.34 6.87
CA LYS A 56 5.54 8.51 7.14
C LYS A 56 4.72 7.29 6.70
N ALA A 57 5.05 6.74 5.55
CA ALA A 57 4.29 5.65 4.94
C ALA A 57 4.47 4.32 5.69
N VAL A 58 5.68 3.98 6.11
CA VAL A 58 5.96 2.71 6.80
C VAL A 58 5.19 2.57 8.11
N PRO A 59 5.21 3.53 9.05
CA PRO A 59 4.40 3.44 10.26
C PRO A 59 2.90 3.31 10.00
N ALA A 60 2.38 4.03 9.00
CA ALA A 60 0.97 3.96 8.63
C ALA A 60 0.58 2.58 8.07
N LEU A 61 1.44 1.97 7.26
CA LEU A 61 1.25 0.62 6.75
C LEU A 61 1.35 -0.45 7.85
N ILE A 62 2.21 -0.25 8.86
CA ILE A 62 2.28 -1.13 10.04
C ILE A 62 0.95 -1.14 10.78
N GLU A 63 0.33 0.01 10.98
CA GLU A 63 -1.02 0.07 11.59
C GLU A 63 -2.08 -0.57 10.70
N ALA A 64 -2.00 -0.40 9.37
CA ALA A 64 -2.93 -1.02 8.43
C ALA A 64 -2.84 -2.57 8.40
N LEU A 65 -1.77 -3.19 8.91
CA LEU A 65 -1.71 -4.64 9.13
C LEU A 65 -2.72 -5.13 10.17
N LYS A 66 -3.30 -4.24 10.97
CA LYS A 66 -4.30 -4.57 12.01
C LYS A 66 -5.74 -4.25 11.55
N ASP A 67 -5.94 -3.88 10.29
CA ASP A 67 -7.25 -3.52 9.76
C ASP A 67 -8.25 -4.68 9.87
N THR A 68 -9.52 -4.37 10.04
CA THR A 68 -10.60 -5.37 10.05
C THR A 68 -10.73 -6.10 8.72
N GLU A 69 -10.46 -5.39 7.61
CA GLU A 69 -10.56 -5.95 6.27
C GLU A 69 -9.27 -6.66 5.83
N SER A 70 -9.38 -7.92 5.45
CA SER A 70 -8.23 -8.72 5.03
C SER A 70 -7.51 -8.14 3.80
N ASP A 71 -8.24 -7.55 2.85
CA ASP A 71 -7.66 -6.97 1.65
C ASP A 71 -6.82 -5.72 1.96
N VAL A 72 -7.16 -4.96 3.00
CA VAL A 72 -6.34 -3.86 3.52
C VAL A 72 -5.07 -4.41 4.16
N ARG A 73 -5.17 -5.45 5.01
CA ARG A 73 -4.00 -6.10 5.64
C ARG A 73 -3.04 -6.70 4.61
N ILE A 74 -3.57 -7.37 3.58
CA ILE A 74 -2.77 -7.92 2.47
C ILE A 74 -2.01 -6.79 1.76
N SER A 75 -2.72 -5.72 1.39
CA SER A 75 -2.13 -4.58 0.68
C SER A 75 -1.09 -3.86 1.52
N ALA A 76 -1.29 -3.78 2.84
CA ALA A 76 -0.31 -3.23 3.78
C ALA A 76 0.98 -4.07 3.82
N ALA A 77 0.86 -5.40 3.92
CA ALA A 77 2.02 -6.30 3.89
C ALA A 77 2.80 -6.19 2.58
N VAL A 78 2.09 -6.20 1.44
CA VAL A 78 2.70 -6.02 0.11
C VAL A 78 3.40 -4.66 0.02
N GLY A 79 2.75 -3.58 0.49
CA GLY A 79 3.29 -2.23 0.51
C GLY A 79 4.59 -2.12 1.31
N LEU A 80 4.64 -2.71 2.50
CA LEU A 80 5.87 -2.77 3.31
C LEU A 80 7.00 -3.49 2.58
N GLY A 81 6.69 -4.58 1.88
CA GLY A 81 7.67 -5.29 1.05
C GLY A 81 8.24 -4.46 -0.11
N TYR A 82 7.51 -3.45 -0.60
CA TYR A 82 8.01 -2.52 -1.62
C TYR A 82 9.03 -1.51 -1.08
N PHE A 83 8.96 -1.17 0.21
CA PHE A 83 9.94 -0.30 0.86
C PHE A 83 11.27 -1.02 1.13
N GLY A 84 11.29 -2.35 1.15
CA GLY A 84 12.50 -3.13 1.38
C GLY A 84 13.20 -2.74 2.69
N ASP A 85 14.48 -2.41 2.63
CA ASP A 85 15.29 -2.06 3.82
C ASP A 85 14.73 -0.90 4.66
N GLU A 86 13.99 0.02 4.05
CA GLU A 86 13.37 1.15 4.75
C GLU A 86 12.23 0.71 5.68
N ALA A 87 11.69 -0.51 5.48
CA ALA A 87 10.63 -1.08 6.28
C ALA A 87 11.11 -2.09 7.34
N LYS A 88 12.38 -2.07 7.74
CA LYS A 88 12.91 -3.00 8.77
C LYS A 88 12.15 -2.93 10.09
N ASP A 89 11.66 -1.77 10.45
CA ASP A 89 10.84 -1.57 11.66
C ASP A 89 9.49 -2.31 11.60
N ALA A 90 9.05 -2.72 10.39
CA ALA A 90 7.83 -3.50 10.21
C ALA A 90 8.03 -5.01 10.46
N ILE A 91 9.25 -5.49 10.61
CA ILE A 91 9.54 -6.93 10.78
C ILE A 91 8.71 -7.56 11.92
N PRO A 92 8.64 -7.00 13.13
CA PRO A 92 7.83 -7.60 14.20
C PRO A 92 6.35 -7.68 13.87
N ALA A 93 5.80 -6.66 13.24
CA ALA A 93 4.39 -6.62 12.83
C ALA A 93 4.09 -7.62 11.72
N LEU A 94 4.98 -7.77 10.75
CA LEU A 94 4.86 -8.77 9.69
C LEU A 94 5.00 -10.20 10.23
N GLN A 95 5.85 -10.44 11.22
CA GLN A 95 5.92 -11.74 11.90
C GLN A 95 4.61 -12.08 12.66
N ALA A 96 3.96 -11.08 13.26
CA ALA A 96 2.63 -11.25 13.83
C ALA A 96 1.59 -11.57 12.74
N ALA A 97 1.63 -10.87 11.59
CA ALA A 97 0.74 -11.11 10.46
C ALA A 97 0.91 -12.50 9.81
N GLN A 98 2.04 -13.18 10.00
CA GLN A 98 2.20 -14.59 9.61
C GLN A 98 1.32 -15.55 10.41
N LYS A 99 0.68 -15.07 11.49
CA LYS A 99 -0.29 -15.83 12.29
C LYS A 99 -1.73 -15.38 12.05
N ASP A 100 -1.96 -14.53 11.04
CA ASP A 100 -3.30 -14.05 10.68
C ASP A 100 -4.25 -15.21 10.36
N HIS A 101 -5.53 -15.02 10.63
CA HIS A 101 -6.56 -16.00 10.29
C HIS A 101 -6.74 -16.18 8.76
N ASP A 102 -6.52 -15.12 7.96
CA ASP A 102 -6.56 -15.19 6.50
C ASP A 102 -5.22 -15.70 5.92
N ALA A 103 -5.28 -16.79 5.17
CA ALA A 103 -4.10 -17.41 4.57
C ALA A 103 -3.35 -16.47 3.60
N ARG A 104 -4.08 -15.59 2.90
CA ARG A 104 -3.49 -14.63 1.97
C ARG A 104 -2.69 -13.56 2.70
N VAL A 105 -3.13 -13.14 3.88
CA VAL A 105 -2.37 -12.21 4.75
C VAL A 105 -1.09 -12.89 5.23
N ARG A 106 -1.16 -14.15 5.68
CA ARG A 106 0.03 -14.91 6.10
C ARG A 106 1.06 -15.03 4.98
N GLU A 107 0.61 -15.30 3.76
CA GLU A 107 1.48 -15.41 2.58
C GLU A 107 2.11 -14.06 2.23
N ALA A 108 1.30 -12.99 2.15
CA ALA A 108 1.78 -11.65 1.87
C ALA A 108 2.83 -11.17 2.89
N ALA A 109 2.61 -11.45 4.17
CA ALA A 109 3.57 -11.14 5.23
C ALA A 109 4.89 -11.91 5.06
N GLY A 110 4.83 -13.19 4.68
CA GLY A 110 6.03 -13.99 4.40
C GLY A 110 6.84 -13.43 3.23
N VAL A 111 6.17 -13.05 2.14
CA VAL A 111 6.80 -12.43 0.97
C VAL A 111 7.42 -11.07 1.33
N ALA A 112 6.72 -10.26 2.12
CA ALA A 112 7.23 -8.97 2.57
C ALA A 112 8.51 -9.12 3.41
N LEU A 113 8.53 -10.04 4.37
CA LEU A 113 9.71 -10.33 5.18
C LEU A 113 10.92 -10.74 4.34
N THR A 114 10.70 -11.60 3.33
CA THR A 114 11.76 -12.00 2.40
C THR A 114 12.31 -10.82 1.59
N ARG A 115 11.48 -9.84 1.25
CA ARG A 115 11.92 -8.65 0.51
C ARG A 115 12.66 -7.64 1.38
N ILE A 116 12.24 -7.53 2.64
CA ILE A 116 12.84 -6.59 3.62
C ILE A 116 14.19 -7.11 4.11
N ASP A 117 14.29 -8.38 4.42
CA ASP A 117 15.53 -9.00 4.90
C ASP A 117 15.65 -10.43 4.37
N PRO A 118 16.14 -10.61 3.14
CA PRO A 118 16.29 -11.93 2.52
C PRO A 118 17.31 -12.83 3.22
N ALA A 119 18.26 -12.24 3.94
CA ALA A 119 19.26 -13.02 4.68
C ALA A 119 18.64 -13.70 5.90
N ARG A 120 17.75 -12.99 6.61
CA ARG A 120 17.06 -13.50 7.79
C ARG A 120 15.82 -14.32 7.44
N PHE A 121 15.12 -13.96 6.36
CA PHE A 121 13.89 -14.61 5.90
C PHE A 121 14.04 -15.09 4.45
N PRO A 122 14.80 -16.16 4.20
CA PRO A 122 14.97 -16.67 2.85
C PRO A 122 13.64 -17.10 2.25
N ALA A 123 13.47 -16.91 0.94
CA ALA A 123 12.27 -17.37 0.25
C ALA A 123 12.06 -18.86 0.53
N ARG A 124 10.87 -19.23 0.97
CA ARG A 124 10.50 -20.65 1.08
C ARG A 124 10.64 -21.24 -0.33
N SER A 125 11.64 -22.11 -0.53
CA SER A 125 11.65 -22.97 -1.70
C SER A 125 10.30 -23.68 -1.73
N LYS A 126 9.50 -23.45 -2.78
CA LYS A 126 8.29 -24.24 -3.02
C LYS A 126 8.72 -25.70 -2.92
N GLY A 127 8.26 -26.38 -1.87
CA GLY A 127 8.69 -27.73 -1.55
C GLY A 127 8.64 -28.60 -2.78
N ARG A 128 9.80 -29.08 -3.19
CA ARG A 128 9.90 -30.23 -4.09
C ARG A 128 9.03 -31.29 -3.46
N PRO A 129 7.99 -31.82 -4.10
CA PRO A 129 7.27 -32.93 -3.54
C PRO A 129 8.30 -34.02 -3.28
N SER A 130 8.45 -34.38 -1.99
CA SER A 130 9.29 -35.52 -1.60
C SER A 130 8.79 -36.72 -2.40
N GLY A 131 9.56 -37.13 -3.39
CA GLY A 131 9.28 -38.33 -4.15
C GLY A 131 9.12 -39.48 -3.18
N ARG A 132 7.90 -39.98 -3.08
CA ARG A 132 7.59 -41.25 -2.42
C ARG A 132 8.25 -42.34 -3.25
N LYS A 133 9.33 -42.93 -2.70
CA LYS A 133 9.81 -44.24 -3.16
C LYS A 133 8.87 -45.29 -2.63
#